data_4e84a3b680876bb0b528b51f04729b5c
#
_entry.id   4e84a3b680876bb0b528b51f04729b5c
#
_cell.length_a   1.000
_cell.length_b   1.000
_cell.length_c   1.000
_cell.angle_alpha   90.00
_cell.angle_beta   90.00
_cell.angle_gamma   90.00
#
_symmetry.space_group_name_H-M   'P 1'
#
loop_
_entity.id
_entity.type
_entity.pdbx_description
1 polymer ?
#
loop_
_entity_poly.entity_id
_entity_poly.type
_entity_poly.pdbx_seq_one_letter_code
_entity_poly.pdbx_strand_id
1 'polypeptide(L)'
;MRDRSPTCVFSFCLSSALFFSYAAGVHAQTRIALKSGESAELGLVYYVSNCASIMVGDPAIEVLDGPQELTLSIKPGMVLPRTQKCAKPVRGGTVIVTAKDIDEPKQATLTYRVKYKTKDGDRQRSVVYNVSLFP
;
A
#
# COMPACT_ATOMS: atom_id res chain seq x y z
N MET A 1 77.94 -6.81 32.48
CA MET A 1 77.71 -5.37 32.41
C MET A 1 76.60 -5.12 31.39
N ARG A 2 75.51 -4.45 31.84
CA ARG A 2 74.48 -3.80 31.09
C ARG A 2 73.67 -4.68 30.10
N ASP A 3 72.57 -5.26 30.53
CA ASP A 3 71.24 -4.65 30.61
C ASP A 3 70.77 -3.93 29.33
N ARG A 4 69.90 -4.56 28.59
CA ARG A 4 68.89 -3.89 27.77
C ARG A 4 67.84 -4.89 27.32
N SER A 5 66.69 -4.84 27.97
CA SER A 5 65.45 -5.42 27.52
C SER A 5 64.99 -4.79 26.19
N PRO A 6 64.39 -5.53 25.30
CA PRO A 6 63.53 -4.94 24.31
C PRO A 6 62.06 -5.15 24.70
N THR A 7 61.39 -4.06 24.74
CA THR A 7 60.00 -3.79 24.90
C THR A 7 59.15 -4.55 23.87
N CYS A 8 58.25 -5.40 24.36
CA CYS A 8 57.17 -5.94 23.52
C CYS A 8 56.18 -4.84 23.20
N VAL A 9 56.10 -4.46 21.95
CA VAL A 9 55.00 -3.62 21.41
C VAL A 9 53.84 -4.52 21.06
N PHE A 10 52.84 -4.54 21.91
CA PHE A 10 51.54 -5.14 21.61
C PHE A 10 50.81 -4.26 20.61
N SER A 11 50.79 -4.71 19.35
CA SER A 11 49.95 -4.10 18.32
C SER A 11 48.55 -4.61 18.46
N PHE A 12 47.68 -3.76 19.04
CA PHE A 12 46.25 -3.99 19.11
C PHE A 12 45.61 -3.71 17.73
N CYS A 13 45.36 -4.78 16.96
CA CYS A 13 44.49 -4.69 15.80
C CYS A 13 43.06 -4.54 16.27
N LEU A 14 42.53 -3.33 16.24
CA LEU A 14 41.10 -3.05 16.38
C LEU A 14 40.41 -3.43 15.09
N SER A 15 39.84 -4.62 15.05
CA SER A 15 38.92 -5.02 13.98
C SER A 15 37.56 -4.35 14.21
N SER A 16 37.34 -3.21 13.57
CA SER A 16 36.04 -2.56 13.52
C SER A 16 35.10 -3.37 12.65
N ALA A 17 34.27 -4.22 13.25
CA ALA A 17 33.17 -4.87 12.59
C ALA A 17 32.08 -3.83 12.29
N LEU A 18 32.01 -3.39 11.04
CA LEU A 18 30.90 -2.57 10.54
C LEU A 18 29.64 -3.45 10.45
N PHE A 19 28.78 -3.37 11.46
CA PHE A 19 27.44 -3.90 11.40
C PHE A 19 26.62 -3.03 10.44
N PHE A 20 26.47 -3.49 9.21
CA PHE A 20 25.45 -2.97 8.31
C PHE A 20 24.09 -3.40 8.83
N SER A 21 23.44 -2.56 9.61
CA SER A 21 22.04 -2.71 9.94
C SER A 21 21.21 -2.47 8.68
N TYR A 22 20.82 -3.54 8.02
CA TYR A 22 19.77 -3.47 7.01
C TYR A 22 18.48 -3.12 7.73
N ALA A 23 18.10 -1.86 7.68
CA ALA A 23 16.75 -1.46 8.04
C ALA A 23 15.81 -2.05 6.99
N ALA A 24 15.25 -3.22 7.27
CA ALA A 24 14.13 -3.74 6.50
C ALA A 24 12.99 -2.74 6.66
N GLY A 25 12.70 -1.99 5.60
CA GLY A 25 11.56 -1.09 5.59
C GLY A 25 10.29 -1.90 5.85
N VAL A 26 9.71 -1.73 7.03
CA VAL A 26 8.41 -2.28 7.36
C VAL A 26 7.40 -1.52 6.50
N HIS A 27 7.06 -2.08 5.36
CA HIS A 27 5.91 -1.60 4.59
C HIS A 27 4.68 -1.91 5.43
N ALA A 28 4.04 -0.88 5.96
CA ALA A 28 2.78 -1.03 6.67
C ALA A 28 1.75 -1.61 5.69
N GLN A 29 1.48 -2.91 5.80
CA GLN A 29 0.45 -3.57 5.02
C GLN A 29 -0.90 -3.09 5.54
N THR A 30 -1.71 -2.54 4.66
CA THR A 30 -3.06 -2.12 5.01
C THR A 30 -3.91 -3.35 5.33
N ARG A 31 -4.54 -3.33 6.50
CA ARG A 31 -5.39 -4.42 6.99
C ARG A 31 -6.83 -3.98 7.11
N ILE A 32 -7.74 -4.88 6.81
CA ILE A 32 -9.17 -4.65 6.92
C ILE A 32 -9.83 -5.94 7.45
N ALA A 33 -10.89 -5.78 8.23
CA ALA A 33 -11.73 -6.87 8.69
C ALA A 33 -13.15 -6.67 8.17
N LEU A 34 -13.76 -7.73 7.67
CA LEU A 34 -15.11 -7.72 7.11
C LEU A 34 -15.89 -8.95 7.58
N LYS A 35 -17.14 -8.74 7.91
CA LYS A 35 -18.11 -9.80 8.12
C LYS A 35 -18.87 -10.11 6.84
N SER A 36 -19.45 -11.29 6.79
CA SER A 36 -20.37 -11.66 5.70
C SER A 36 -21.50 -10.66 5.58
N GLY A 37 -21.72 -10.12 4.38
CA GLY A 37 -22.69 -9.07 4.09
C GLY A 37 -22.22 -7.65 4.30
N GLU A 38 -21.04 -7.42 4.83
CA GLU A 38 -20.48 -6.09 5.02
C GLU A 38 -19.79 -5.55 3.78
N SER A 39 -19.82 -4.22 3.67
CA SER A 39 -19.06 -3.47 2.66
C SER A 39 -18.20 -2.41 3.34
N ALA A 40 -17.03 -2.14 2.77
CA ALA A 40 -16.14 -1.08 3.25
C ALA A 40 -15.51 -0.30 2.09
N GLU A 41 -15.19 0.95 2.36
CA GLU A 41 -14.41 1.76 1.44
C GLU A 41 -12.91 1.47 1.61
N LEU A 42 -12.24 1.11 0.53
CA LEU A 42 -10.81 0.82 0.54
C LEU A 42 -9.95 2.04 0.21
N GLY A 43 -10.48 2.98 -0.54
CA GLY A 43 -9.73 4.17 -0.90
C GLY A 43 -10.38 5.00 -1.99
N LEU A 44 -9.75 6.14 -2.24
CA LEU A 44 -10.19 7.08 -3.25
C LEU A 44 -9.35 6.94 -4.53
N VAL A 45 -9.98 7.13 -5.65
CA VAL A 45 -9.34 7.19 -6.96
C VAL A 45 -9.49 8.59 -7.52
N TYR A 46 -8.39 9.26 -7.73
CA TYR A 46 -8.31 10.56 -8.37
C TYR A 46 -6.94 10.76 -9.00
N TYR A 47 -6.84 11.64 -9.95
CA TYR A 47 -5.58 12.10 -10.49
C TYR A 47 -5.69 13.60 -10.79
N VAL A 48 -4.91 14.38 -10.09
CA VAL A 48 -5.00 15.84 -10.11
C VAL A 48 -3.68 16.49 -10.49
N SER A 49 -3.79 17.59 -11.20
CA SER A 49 -2.70 18.52 -11.43
C SER A 49 -3.20 19.91 -11.03
N ASN A 50 -2.48 20.58 -10.13
CA ASN A 50 -2.89 21.87 -9.55
C ASN A 50 -4.34 21.86 -9.00
N CYS A 51 -4.69 20.78 -8.29
CA CYS A 51 -6.02 20.56 -7.72
C CYS A 51 -7.18 20.48 -8.73
N ALA A 52 -6.88 20.31 -10.01
CA ALA A 52 -7.86 20.03 -11.04
C ALA A 52 -7.73 18.59 -11.53
N SER A 53 -8.85 17.90 -11.68
CA SER A 53 -8.84 16.52 -12.20
C SER A 53 -8.41 16.52 -13.67
N ILE A 54 -7.45 15.64 -13.99
CA ILE A 54 -7.05 15.38 -15.38
C ILE A 54 -7.53 14.02 -15.86
N MET A 55 -8.38 13.35 -15.09
CA MET A 55 -9.02 12.11 -15.52
C MET A 55 -10.02 12.35 -16.67
N VAL A 56 -10.00 11.43 -17.61
CA VAL A 56 -10.94 11.39 -18.74
C VAL A 56 -11.84 10.16 -18.59
N GLY A 57 -13.09 10.37 -18.24
CA GLY A 57 -14.04 9.29 -17.96
C GLY A 57 -13.92 8.70 -16.56
N ASP A 58 -14.66 7.63 -16.32
CA ASP A 58 -14.73 6.95 -15.04
C ASP A 58 -13.59 5.94 -14.87
N PRO A 59 -13.06 5.76 -13.65
CA PRO A 59 -12.06 4.74 -13.38
C PRO A 59 -12.66 3.34 -13.47
N ALA A 60 -11.83 2.35 -13.75
CA ALA A 60 -12.18 0.93 -13.75
C ALA A 60 -11.34 0.16 -12.73
N ILE A 61 -11.87 -0.96 -12.24
CA ILE A 61 -11.18 -1.81 -11.29
C ILE A 61 -11.09 -3.25 -11.81
N GLU A 62 -9.97 -3.88 -11.52
CA GLU A 62 -9.69 -5.27 -11.86
C GLU A 62 -9.13 -6.00 -10.64
N VAL A 63 -9.75 -7.10 -10.25
CA VAL A 63 -9.22 -7.98 -9.20
C VAL A 63 -8.13 -8.86 -9.81
N LEU A 64 -6.92 -8.78 -9.27
CA LEU A 64 -5.79 -9.59 -9.72
C LEU A 64 -5.66 -10.88 -8.92
N ASP A 65 -5.95 -10.81 -7.63
CA ASP A 65 -5.89 -11.93 -6.71
C ASP A 65 -6.78 -11.67 -5.50
N GLY A 66 -7.46 -12.70 -5.03
CA GLY A 66 -8.31 -12.60 -3.85
C GLY A 66 -9.31 -13.74 -3.73
N PRO A 67 -9.95 -13.89 -2.57
CA PRO A 67 -10.96 -14.91 -2.36
C PRO A 67 -12.25 -14.56 -3.11
N GLN A 68 -13.01 -15.61 -3.50
CA GLN A 68 -14.25 -15.45 -4.27
C GLN A 68 -15.36 -14.74 -3.48
N GLU A 69 -15.27 -14.74 -2.17
CA GLU A 69 -16.22 -14.09 -1.28
C GLU A 69 -16.13 -12.55 -1.29
N LEU A 70 -15.06 -12.01 -1.86
CA LEU A 70 -14.87 -10.58 -1.99
C LEU A 70 -15.22 -10.09 -3.39
N THR A 71 -16.07 -9.09 -3.46
CA THR A 71 -16.40 -8.38 -4.68
C THR A 71 -15.96 -6.93 -4.58
N LEU A 72 -15.27 -6.43 -5.61
CA LEU A 72 -14.84 -5.05 -5.70
C LEU A 72 -15.68 -4.28 -6.70
N SER A 73 -15.96 -3.03 -6.37
CA SER A 73 -16.59 -2.07 -7.27
C SER A 73 -15.98 -0.69 -7.10
N ILE A 74 -16.13 0.15 -8.12
CA ILE A 74 -15.85 1.58 -8.04
C ILE A 74 -17.15 2.34 -8.14
N LYS A 75 -17.36 3.24 -7.19
CA LYS A 75 -18.44 4.22 -7.24
C LYS A 75 -17.87 5.53 -7.77
N PRO A 76 -18.18 5.92 -9.02
CA PRO A 76 -17.76 7.21 -9.55
C PRO A 76 -18.40 8.35 -8.77
N GLY A 77 -17.68 9.47 -8.65
CA GLY A 77 -18.21 10.64 -7.96
C GLY A 77 -17.15 11.67 -7.65
N MET A 78 -17.57 12.69 -6.92
CA MET A 78 -16.67 13.74 -6.45
C MET A 78 -15.95 13.27 -5.19
N VAL A 79 -14.62 13.41 -5.18
CA VAL A 79 -13.77 13.04 -4.04
C VAL A 79 -12.83 14.18 -3.68
N LEU A 80 -12.51 14.32 -2.40
CA LEU A 80 -11.56 15.33 -1.94
C LEU A 80 -10.14 14.75 -1.98
N PRO A 81 -9.23 15.28 -2.80
CA PRO A 81 -7.85 14.82 -2.83
C PRO A 81 -7.16 15.00 -1.48
N ARG A 82 -6.47 13.95 -1.02
CA ARG A 82 -5.78 13.96 0.27
C ARG A 82 -4.29 14.33 0.16
N THR A 83 -3.72 14.22 -1.03
CA THR A 83 -2.26 14.31 -1.23
C THR A 83 -1.75 15.71 -1.55
N GLN A 84 -2.56 16.62 -2.01
CA GLN A 84 -2.14 17.95 -2.49
C GLN A 84 -2.79 19.11 -1.75
N LYS A 85 -3.32 18.92 -0.56
CA LYS A 85 -4.02 19.96 0.21
C LYS A 85 -5.05 20.74 -0.62
N CYS A 86 -5.75 20.04 -1.51
CA CYS A 86 -6.78 20.64 -2.33
C CYS A 86 -8.03 20.93 -1.50
N ALA A 87 -8.59 22.13 -1.65
CA ALA A 87 -9.74 22.55 -0.86
C ALA A 87 -11.08 22.11 -1.45
N LYS A 88 -11.11 21.73 -2.73
CA LYS A 88 -12.35 21.40 -3.45
C LYS A 88 -12.35 19.95 -3.92
N PRO A 89 -13.51 19.26 -3.89
CA PRO A 89 -13.67 17.96 -4.48
C PRO A 89 -13.38 17.98 -5.98
N VAL A 90 -12.87 16.87 -6.49
CA VAL A 90 -12.60 16.64 -7.91
C VAL A 90 -13.30 15.36 -8.36
N ARG A 91 -13.51 15.20 -9.67
CA ARG A 91 -14.04 13.98 -10.23
C ARG A 91 -13.07 12.83 -10.02
N GLY A 92 -13.60 11.71 -9.55
CA GLY A 92 -12.86 10.49 -9.28
C GLY A 92 -13.78 9.35 -8.96
N GLY A 93 -13.43 8.56 -7.95
CA GLY A 93 -14.25 7.45 -7.49
C GLY A 93 -13.80 6.92 -6.14
N THR A 94 -14.62 6.06 -5.59
CA THR A 94 -14.35 5.34 -4.34
C THR A 94 -14.36 3.85 -4.59
N VAL A 95 -13.31 3.15 -4.14
CA VAL A 95 -13.23 1.69 -4.21
C VAL A 95 -13.97 1.10 -3.03
N ILE A 96 -14.92 0.21 -3.33
CA ILE A 96 -15.74 -0.47 -2.33
C ILE A 96 -15.52 -1.97 -2.45
N VAL A 97 -15.27 -2.62 -1.32
CA VAL A 97 -15.23 -4.08 -1.19
C VAL A 97 -16.48 -4.55 -0.47
N THR A 98 -17.06 -5.64 -0.94
CA THR A 98 -18.20 -6.31 -0.29
C THR A 98 -17.84 -7.76 -0.05
N ALA A 99 -18.10 -8.24 1.18
CA ALA A 99 -17.90 -9.63 1.57
C ALA A 99 -19.24 -10.37 1.59
N LYS A 100 -19.25 -11.60 1.05
CA LYS A 100 -20.44 -12.47 1.02
C LYS A 100 -20.07 -13.91 1.25
N ASP A 101 -21.02 -14.67 1.79
CA ASP A 101 -20.94 -16.12 1.91
C ASP A 101 -19.68 -16.63 2.65
N ILE A 102 -19.36 -15.99 3.75
CA ILE A 102 -18.25 -16.38 4.61
C ILE A 102 -18.75 -17.35 5.65
N ASP A 103 -18.34 -18.61 5.54
CA ASP A 103 -18.78 -19.71 6.40
C ASP A 103 -17.91 -19.87 7.64
N GLU A 104 -16.64 -19.51 7.56
CA GLU A 104 -15.68 -19.64 8.66
C GLU A 104 -14.68 -18.47 8.68
N PRO A 105 -14.12 -18.12 9.84
CA PRO A 105 -13.08 -17.11 9.92
C PRO A 105 -11.87 -17.48 9.09
N LYS A 106 -11.37 -16.55 8.27
CA LYS A 106 -10.15 -16.76 7.48
C LYS A 106 -9.40 -15.46 7.21
N GLN A 107 -8.11 -15.63 6.91
CA GLN A 107 -7.24 -14.56 6.44
C GLN A 107 -7.01 -14.72 4.93
N ALA A 108 -7.03 -13.62 4.22
CA ALA A 108 -6.79 -13.60 2.78
C ALA A 108 -6.01 -12.34 2.37
N THR A 109 -5.36 -12.43 1.22
CA THR A 109 -4.75 -11.28 0.56
C THR A 109 -5.62 -10.88 -0.62
N LEU A 110 -5.94 -9.60 -0.71
CA LEU A 110 -6.67 -9.01 -1.82
C LEU A 110 -5.74 -8.10 -2.60
N THR A 111 -5.53 -8.38 -3.87
CA THR A 111 -4.77 -7.54 -4.79
C THR A 111 -5.67 -7.07 -5.91
N TYR A 112 -5.72 -5.77 -6.12
CA TYR A 112 -6.51 -5.20 -7.22
C TYR A 112 -5.73 -4.10 -7.93
N ARG A 113 -6.18 -3.80 -9.14
CA ARG A 113 -5.62 -2.74 -9.98
C ARG A 113 -6.71 -1.75 -10.33
N VAL A 114 -6.42 -0.49 -10.14
CA VAL A 114 -7.24 0.62 -10.62
C VAL A 114 -6.66 1.11 -11.93
N LYS A 115 -7.50 1.19 -12.94
CA LYS A 115 -7.16 1.72 -14.27
C LYS A 115 -7.93 3.00 -14.52
N TYR A 116 -7.26 4.01 -15.00
CA TYR A 116 -7.88 5.28 -15.34
C TYR A 116 -7.15 5.96 -16.50
N LYS A 117 -7.93 6.67 -17.31
CA LYS A 117 -7.41 7.45 -18.42
C LYS A 117 -7.20 8.88 -17.95
N THR A 118 -6.09 9.47 -18.33
CA THR A 118 -5.83 10.89 -18.12
C THR A 118 -5.56 11.59 -19.43
N LYS A 119 -5.56 12.92 -19.42
CA LYS A 119 -5.18 13.72 -20.58
C LYS A 119 -3.76 13.41 -21.08
N ASP A 120 -2.89 12.91 -20.19
CA ASP A 120 -1.51 12.56 -20.48
C ASP A 120 -1.30 11.05 -20.77
N GLY A 121 -2.38 10.29 -20.92
CA GLY A 121 -2.34 8.85 -21.22
C GLY A 121 -2.98 7.98 -20.14
N ASP A 122 -2.89 6.67 -20.34
CA ASP A 122 -3.45 5.68 -19.44
C ASP A 122 -2.56 5.50 -18.21
N ARG A 123 -3.19 5.37 -17.04
CA ARG A 123 -2.55 5.15 -15.75
C ARG A 123 -3.14 3.94 -15.06
N GLN A 124 -2.34 3.28 -14.24
CA GLN A 124 -2.79 2.18 -13.40
C GLN A 124 -2.02 2.15 -12.09
N ARG A 125 -2.69 1.63 -11.06
CA ARG A 125 -2.12 1.44 -9.74
C ARG A 125 -2.61 0.13 -9.16
N SER A 126 -1.69 -0.70 -8.66
CA SER A 126 -2.01 -1.92 -7.93
C SER A 126 -1.95 -1.68 -6.43
N VAL A 127 -2.88 -2.28 -5.70
CA VAL A 127 -3.02 -2.13 -4.25
C VAL A 127 -3.19 -3.52 -3.62
N VAL A 128 -2.58 -3.73 -2.47
CA VAL A 128 -2.64 -4.99 -1.72
C VAL A 128 -3.21 -4.74 -0.32
N TYR A 129 -4.19 -5.54 0.06
CA TYR A 129 -4.78 -5.56 1.40
C TYR A 129 -4.67 -6.95 2.02
N ASN A 130 -4.39 -7.00 3.31
CA ASN A 130 -4.62 -8.18 4.14
C ASN A 130 -6.03 -8.10 4.71
N VAL A 131 -6.83 -9.09 4.43
CA VAL A 131 -8.24 -9.11 4.81
C VAL A 131 -8.51 -10.22 5.81
N SER A 132 -9.12 -9.88 6.93
CA SER A 132 -9.68 -10.82 7.90
C SER A 132 -11.17 -10.95 7.64
N LEU A 133 -11.62 -12.14 7.31
CA LEU A 133 -13.01 -12.45 6.99
C LEU A 133 -13.67 -13.22 8.10
N PHE A 134 -14.91 -12.87 8.43
CA PHE A 134 -15.72 -13.47 9.49
C PHE A 134 -17.14 -13.78 8.98
N PRO A 135 -17.76 -14.85 9.52
CA PRO A 135 -19.16 -15.16 9.27
C PRO A 135 -20.11 -14.05 9.67
#